data_d929c388ed0252a8f8973167d2d1e8bc
#
_entry.id   d929c388ed0252a8f8973167d2d1e8bc
#
_cell.length_a   1.000
_cell.length_b   1.000
_cell.length_c   1.000
_cell.angle_alpha   90.00
_cell.angle_beta   90.00
_cell.angle_gamma   90.00
#
_symmetry.space_group_name_H-M   'P 1'
#
loop_
_entity.id
_entity.type
_entity.pdbx_description
1 polymer ?
#
loop_
_entity_poly.entity_id
_entity_poly.type
_entity_poly.pdbx_seq_one_letter_code
_entity_poly.pdbx_strand_id
1 'polypeptide(L)'
;GLLATSEVDIKLIGDQSLSKRPMRIIPLMEKFFASFYPKNKNYLPIQIIGYPDSVQSELVVNKPSAQMVSACILAGMNSHGITTIKAPNLQRDHTELMLQYLKYPIKIKNNKNYKIIKIRGKQFLKAERKYVVPGDPSSAAFLIVLALLSKNSSLSLPNVLLNPKRIGFLNILKKMGGFIKITNKKKQHGEIVGTIQLKSSLLKGIKINKEIIPNIIDEVPILMIAASFASGETFFPNLEELRIKESDRLLAMENNLKKIGITTKRKNNDMTILGLGEEFYSNKLITIDSYKDHRIALSFAVMAMASKKRILIKDFDSANVSYPNFLNDIQKIQDKKFKQIIIGMDGPVGSGKTSVAKYAVSKIKNSLFLDSGLLYRFLAKKHLDQKSQTINVKKLIAIAKTITLKQLQSSSLHSQKINKLVSTIAKIPKIRSALLPVQRNIIFNNPYQYVFVSGRDINSKVAQSADLKIYIDAPLKVRAQRRFL
;
A
#
# COMPACT_ATOMS: atom_id res chain seq x y z
N GLY A 1 -16.71 -27.64 11.59
CA GLY A 1 -16.56 -28.28 12.93
C GLY A 1 -17.87 -28.26 13.71
N LEU A 2 -18.39 -27.08 14.06
CA LEU A 2 -19.63 -26.97 14.85
C LEU A 2 -20.82 -27.66 14.18
N LEU A 3 -21.06 -27.41 12.91
CA LEU A 3 -22.20 -28.02 12.18
C LEU A 3 -22.14 -29.56 12.17
N ALA A 4 -20.93 -30.12 12.07
CA ALA A 4 -20.75 -31.57 12.04
C ALA A 4 -21.17 -32.26 13.34
N THR A 5 -21.19 -31.53 14.48
CA THR A 5 -21.48 -32.05 15.82
C THR A 5 -22.71 -31.38 16.44
N SER A 6 -23.60 -30.83 15.61
CA SER A 6 -24.86 -30.20 16.01
C SER A 6 -26.02 -30.89 15.29
N GLU A 7 -27.23 -30.77 15.85
CA GLU A 7 -28.46 -31.25 15.21
C GLU A 7 -28.85 -30.30 14.07
N VAL A 8 -28.33 -30.54 12.88
CA VAL A 8 -28.56 -29.72 11.70
C VAL A 8 -28.60 -30.53 10.42
N ASP A 9 -29.42 -30.10 9.49
CA ASP A 9 -29.44 -30.50 8.09
C ASP A 9 -29.32 -29.23 7.23
N ILE A 10 -28.10 -28.93 6.72
CA ILE A 10 -27.78 -27.65 6.10
C ILE A 10 -27.07 -27.87 4.76
N LYS A 11 -27.53 -27.15 3.73
CA LYS A 11 -26.82 -27.04 2.46
C LYS A 11 -25.84 -25.86 2.49
N LEU A 12 -24.55 -26.16 2.38
CA LEU A 12 -23.49 -25.16 2.23
C LEU A 12 -23.33 -24.79 0.76
N ILE A 13 -23.33 -23.51 0.48
CA ILE A 13 -23.03 -22.92 -0.83
C ILE A 13 -21.83 -21.99 -0.69
N GLY A 14 -21.18 -21.69 -1.78
CA GLY A 14 -20.05 -20.76 -1.83
C GLY A 14 -20.08 -19.91 -3.08
N ASP A 15 -19.31 -18.84 -3.08
CA ASP A 15 -19.03 -18.09 -4.29
C ASP A 15 -18.21 -18.93 -5.30
N GLN A 16 -17.98 -18.37 -6.48
CA GLN A 16 -17.25 -19.05 -7.55
C GLN A 16 -15.83 -19.49 -7.14
N SER A 17 -15.14 -18.72 -6.27
CA SER A 17 -13.80 -19.00 -5.79
C SER A 17 -13.82 -20.15 -4.76
N LEU A 18 -14.72 -20.07 -3.77
CA LEU A 18 -14.83 -21.08 -2.71
C LEU A 18 -15.31 -22.43 -3.26
N SER A 19 -16.22 -22.40 -4.23
CA SER A 19 -16.76 -23.63 -4.84
C SER A 19 -15.72 -24.43 -5.66
N LYS A 20 -14.62 -23.81 -6.05
CA LYS A 20 -13.50 -24.49 -6.73
C LYS A 20 -12.47 -25.11 -5.76
N ARG A 21 -12.60 -24.85 -4.45
CA ARG A 21 -11.64 -25.33 -3.45
C ARG A 21 -12.13 -26.65 -2.83
N PRO A 22 -11.23 -27.66 -2.71
CA PRO A 22 -11.60 -28.92 -2.12
C PRO A 22 -11.86 -28.78 -0.61
N MET A 23 -12.97 -29.34 -0.14
CA MET A 23 -13.38 -29.42 1.26
C MET A 23 -12.63 -30.54 1.99
N ARG A 24 -11.33 -30.37 2.21
CA ARG A 24 -10.42 -31.37 2.81
C ARG A 24 -10.79 -31.78 4.23
N ILE A 25 -11.69 -31.05 4.87
CA ILE A 25 -12.13 -31.30 6.25
C ILE A 25 -13.13 -32.44 6.36
N ILE A 26 -13.82 -32.81 5.28
CA ILE A 26 -14.92 -33.82 5.29
C ILE A 26 -14.51 -35.12 5.97
N PRO A 27 -13.41 -35.81 5.58
CA PRO A 27 -13.05 -37.10 6.18
C PRO A 27 -12.74 -37.01 7.69
N LEU A 28 -12.39 -35.80 8.18
CA LEU A 28 -12.16 -35.59 9.62
C LEU A 28 -13.46 -35.36 10.37
N MET A 29 -14.47 -34.80 9.71
CA MET A 29 -15.77 -34.51 10.31
C MET A 29 -16.66 -35.78 10.31
N GLU A 30 -16.50 -36.68 9.35
CA GLU A 30 -17.15 -37.97 9.31
C GLU A 30 -16.76 -38.83 10.52
N LYS A 31 -15.59 -38.65 11.12
CA LYS A 31 -15.18 -39.30 12.37
C LYS A 31 -16.03 -38.87 13.58
N PHE A 32 -16.80 -37.83 13.47
CA PHE A 32 -17.79 -37.40 14.44
C PHE A 32 -19.23 -37.80 14.04
N PHE A 33 -19.37 -38.75 13.13
CA PHE A 33 -20.63 -39.28 12.61
C PHE A 33 -21.45 -38.31 11.76
N ALA A 34 -20.88 -37.15 11.36
CA ALA A 34 -21.52 -36.28 10.41
C ALA A 34 -21.57 -36.91 9.00
N SER A 35 -22.68 -36.67 8.29
CA SER A 35 -22.86 -37.13 6.92
C SER A 35 -22.79 -35.98 5.93
N PHE A 36 -22.20 -36.24 4.76
CA PHE A 36 -22.03 -35.24 3.69
C PHE A 36 -22.63 -35.76 2.37
N TYR A 37 -23.41 -34.94 1.68
CA TYR A 37 -24.06 -35.30 0.41
C TYR A 37 -23.83 -34.23 -0.67
N PRO A 38 -23.66 -34.63 -1.96
CA PRO A 38 -23.54 -36.02 -2.43
C PRO A 38 -22.28 -36.71 -1.87
N LYS A 39 -22.37 -38.03 -1.61
CA LYS A 39 -21.20 -38.81 -1.20
C LYS A 39 -20.10 -38.69 -2.25
N ASN A 40 -18.82 -38.72 -1.82
CA ASN A 40 -17.62 -38.56 -2.66
C ASN A 40 -17.44 -37.20 -3.35
N LYS A 41 -18.26 -36.22 -3.03
CA LYS A 41 -18.07 -34.86 -3.50
C LYS A 41 -17.31 -34.02 -2.47
N ASN A 42 -16.17 -33.48 -2.86
CA ASN A 42 -15.30 -32.67 -2.01
C ASN A 42 -15.35 -31.15 -2.34
N TYR A 43 -16.40 -30.68 -3.00
CA TYR A 43 -16.56 -29.29 -3.44
C TYR A 43 -17.98 -28.81 -3.17
N LEU A 44 -18.13 -27.51 -2.91
CA LEU A 44 -19.45 -26.89 -2.74
C LEU A 44 -20.24 -26.88 -4.08
N PRO A 45 -21.59 -26.94 -4.04
CA PRO A 45 -22.42 -27.04 -2.87
C PRO A 45 -22.41 -28.46 -2.27
N ILE A 46 -22.56 -28.53 -0.92
CA ILE A 46 -22.59 -29.79 -0.18
C ILE A 46 -23.63 -29.68 0.95
N GLN A 47 -24.37 -30.76 1.21
CA GLN A 47 -25.26 -30.85 2.36
C GLN A 47 -24.52 -31.51 3.52
N ILE A 48 -24.67 -30.99 4.70
CA ILE A 48 -24.14 -31.53 5.95
C ILE A 48 -25.32 -31.91 6.83
N ILE A 49 -25.33 -33.19 7.23
CA ILE A 49 -26.19 -33.67 8.31
C ILE A 49 -25.29 -33.89 9.53
N GLY A 50 -25.46 -33.07 10.55
CA GLY A 50 -24.66 -33.14 11.76
C GLY A 50 -25.16 -34.21 12.73
N TYR A 51 -24.29 -34.60 13.67
CA TYR A 51 -24.65 -35.60 14.70
C TYR A 51 -24.37 -35.00 16.09
N PRO A 52 -25.43 -34.70 16.89
CA PRO A 52 -25.30 -33.96 18.17
C PRO A 52 -24.68 -34.78 19.28
N ASP A 53 -24.84 -36.11 19.26
CA ASP A 53 -24.31 -37.03 20.28
C ASP A 53 -22.92 -37.60 19.90
N SER A 54 -22.17 -36.78 19.18
CA SER A 54 -20.80 -37.07 18.78
C SER A 54 -19.91 -37.41 19.98
N VAL A 55 -19.05 -38.40 19.82
CA VAL A 55 -18.09 -38.83 20.84
C VAL A 55 -16.67 -38.43 20.43
N GLN A 56 -15.75 -38.54 21.38
CA GLN A 56 -14.34 -38.27 21.20
C GLN A 56 -13.76 -38.97 19.98
N SER A 57 -12.78 -38.36 19.34
CA SER A 57 -12.13 -38.89 18.16
C SER A 57 -10.62 -38.64 18.16
N GLU A 58 -9.88 -39.52 17.48
CA GLU A 58 -8.48 -39.29 17.17
C GLU A 58 -8.34 -38.81 15.71
N LEU A 59 -7.78 -37.61 15.54
CA LEU A 59 -7.71 -36.90 14.27
C LEU A 59 -6.25 -36.64 13.89
N VAL A 60 -5.93 -36.84 12.62
CA VAL A 60 -4.61 -36.52 12.07
C VAL A 60 -4.78 -35.51 10.93
N VAL A 61 -4.23 -34.34 11.12
CA VAL A 61 -4.17 -33.28 10.09
C VAL A 61 -2.81 -33.37 9.42
N ASN A 62 -2.75 -33.93 8.22
CA ASN A 62 -1.48 -34.23 7.53
C ASN A 62 -0.81 -32.99 6.89
N LYS A 63 -1.60 -31.97 6.51
CA LYS A 63 -1.09 -30.76 5.88
C LYS A 63 -1.20 -29.56 6.83
N PRO A 64 -0.27 -28.59 6.80
CA PRO A 64 -0.37 -27.39 7.61
C PRO A 64 -1.60 -26.55 7.23
N SER A 65 -2.65 -26.64 8.04
CA SER A 65 -3.89 -25.86 7.86
C SER A 65 -4.50 -25.50 9.21
N ALA A 66 -4.42 -24.22 9.57
CA ALA A 66 -5.04 -23.70 10.79
C ALA A 66 -6.56 -23.89 10.77
N GLN A 67 -7.21 -23.72 9.61
CA GLN A 67 -8.65 -23.89 9.47
C GLN A 67 -9.10 -25.32 9.78
N MET A 68 -8.36 -26.33 9.29
CA MET A 68 -8.67 -27.72 9.59
C MET A 68 -8.50 -28.02 11.09
N VAL A 69 -7.41 -27.54 11.71
CA VAL A 69 -7.17 -27.73 13.15
C VAL A 69 -8.26 -27.04 13.96
N SER A 70 -8.62 -25.79 13.62
CA SER A 70 -9.71 -25.08 14.29
C SER A 70 -11.05 -25.78 14.16
N ALA A 71 -11.36 -26.35 12.99
CA ALA A 71 -12.59 -27.12 12.79
C ALA A 71 -12.60 -28.39 13.65
N CYS A 72 -11.48 -29.11 13.74
CA CYS A 72 -11.34 -30.28 14.61
C CYS A 72 -11.47 -29.92 16.09
N ILE A 73 -10.89 -28.80 16.53
CA ILE A 73 -11.01 -28.29 17.89
C ILE A 73 -12.48 -27.98 18.21
N LEU A 74 -13.18 -27.24 17.34
CA LEU A 74 -14.58 -26.87 17.55
C LEU A 74 -15.50 -28.10 17.56
N ALA A 75 -15.23 -29.12 16.71
CA ALA A 75 -15.96 -30.38 16.75
C ALA A 75 -15.69 -31.10 18.08
N GLY A 76 -14.44 -31.20 18.51
CA GLY A 76 -14.07 -31.82 19.79
C GLY A 76 -14.63 -31.09 21.01
N MET A 77 -14.80 -29.77 20.96
CA MET A 77 -15.48 -29.02 22.03
C MET A 77 -16.95 -29.37 22.17
N ASN A 78 -17.60 -29.71 21.07
CA ASN A 78 -19.03 -30.06 21.07
C ASN A 78 -19.31 -31.56 21.17
N SER A 79 -18.27 -32.41 21.24
CA SER A 79 -18.38 -33.85 21.39
C SER A 79 -18.23 -34.31 22.85
N HIS A 80 -18.67 -35.51 23.18
CA HIS A 80 -18.42 -36.11 24.49
C HIS A 80 -16.98 -36.65 24.57
N GLY A 81 -16.36 -36.60 25.76
CA GLY A 81 -15.03 -37.15 26.00
C GLY A 81 -13.85 -36.25 25.66
N ILE A 82 -12.70 -36.84 25.38
CA ILE A 82 -11.45 -36.13 25.07
C ILE A 82 -11.01 -36.41 23.62
N THR A 83 -11.19 -35.44 22.75
CA THR A 83 -10.70 -35.52 21.35
C THR A 83 -9.20 -35.22 21.30
N THR A 84 -8.46 -36.05 20.57
CA THR A 84 -7.01 -35.89 20.34
C THR A 84 -6.75 -35.51 18.88
N ILE A 85 -6.01 -34.41 18.66
CA ILE A 85 -5.69 -33.92 17.33
C ILE A 85 -4.16 -33.88 17.18
N LYS A 86 -3.63 -34.61 16.21
CA LYS A 86 -2.23 -34.55 15.79
C LYS A 86 -2.12 -33.66 14.55
N ALA A 87 -1.29 -32.61 14.59
CA ALA A 87 -1.16 -31.66 13.49
C ALA A 87 0.28 -31.13 13.36
N PRO A 88 0.75 -30.68 12.17
CA PRO A 88 2.06 -30.05 12.02
C PRO A 88 2.19 -28.78 12.87
N ASN A 89 3.42 -28.40 13.25
CA ASN A 89 3.69 -27.22 14.10
C ASN A 89 3.62 -25.89 13.35
N LEU A 90 3.68 -25.91 12.01
CA LEU A 90 3.89 -24.70 11.19
C LEU A 90 2.65 -23.82 11.01
N GLN A 91 1.44 -24.36 11.29
CA GLN A 91 0.22 -23.58 11.10
C GLN A 91 -0.03 -22.58 12.26
N ARG A 92 -0.82 -21.57 11.93
CA ARG A 92 -1.34 -20.55 12.89
C ARG A 92 -2.08 -21.26 14.02
N ASP A 93 -2.04 -20.67 15.23
CA ASP A 93 -2.53 -21.29 16.48
C ASP A 93 -3.46 -20.36 17.30
N HIS A 94 -4.15 -19.47 16.60
CA HIS A 94 -5.04 -18.48 17.23
C HIS A 94 -6.15 -19.12 18.05
N THR A 95 -6.76 -20.20 17.54
CA THR A 95 -7.85 -20.93 18.25
C THR A 95 -7.33 -21.54 19.53
N GLU A 96 -6.17 -22.16 19.50
CA GLU A 96 -5.53 -22.76 20.66
C GLU A 96 -5.20 -21.73 21.72
N LEU A 97 -4.57 -20.61 21.32
CA LEU A 97 -4.20 -19.51 22.22
C LEU A 97 -5.42 -18.85 22.86
N MET A 98 -6.49 -18.67 22.08
CA MET A 98 -7.75 -18.11 22.56
C MET A 98 -8.39 -19.03 23.60
N LEU A 99 -8.47 -20.34 23.35
CA LEU A 99 -9.04 -21.30 24.28
C LEU A 99 -8.22 -21.44 25.56
N GLN A 100 -6.89 -21.41 25.47
CA GLN A 100 -6.02 -21.36 26.66
C GLN A 100 -6.25 -20.09 27.48
N TYR A 101 -6.39 -18.93 26.82
CA TYR A 101 -6.71 -17.67 27.50
C TYR A 101 -8.06 -17.73 28.22
N LEU A 102 -9.07 -18.30 27.59
CA LEU A 102 -10.40 -18.50 28.16
C LEU A 102 -10.47 -19.64 29.20
N LYS A 103 -9.32 -20.24 29.52
CA LYS A 103 -9.19 -21.36 30.49
C LYS A 103 -10.05 -22.57 30.13
N TYR A 104 -10.34 -22.77 28.84
CA TYR A 104 -11.00 -23.96 28.34
C TYR A 104 -10.06 -25.17 28.56
N PRO A 105 -10.56 -26.37 28.90
CA PRO A 105 -9.72 -27.55 29.17
C PRO A 105 -9.12 -28.11 27.88
N ILE A 106 -8.08 -27.43 27.39
CA ILE A 106 -7.23 -27.76 26.23
C ILE A 106 -5.79 -27.99 26.69
N LYS A 107 -5.18 -29.09 26.31
CA LYS A 107 -3.76 -29.40 26.55
C LYS A 107 -3.03 -29.52 25.22
N ILE A 108 -1.88 -28.83 25.08
CA ILE A 108 -1.09 -28.82 23.87
C ILE A 108 0.32 -29.29 24.20
N LYS A 109 0.77 -30.34 23.54
CA LYS A 109 2.14 -30.84 23.61
C LYS A 109 2.82 -30.66 22.26
N ASN A 110 3.85 -29.83 22.20
CA ASN A 110 4.63 -29.59 21.00
C ASN A 110 5.82 -30.55 20.92
N ASN A 111 6.01 -31.17 19.78
CA ASN A 111 7.22 -31.89 19.37
C ASN A 111 7.89 -31.12 18.23
N LYS A 112 9.08 -31.55 17.79
CA LYS A 112 9.86 -30.86 16.75
C LYS A 112 9.04 -30.59 15.46
N ASN A 113 8.28 -31.55 14.96
CA ASN A 113 7.60 -31.46 13.67
C ASN A 113 6.08 -31.39 13.77
N TYR A 114 5.50 -31.76 14.91
CA TYR A 114 4.05 -31.85 15.11
C TYR A 114 3.67 -31.42 16.54
N LYS A 115 2.41 -31.10 16.70
CA LYS A 115 1.77 -30.88 18.01
C LYS A 115 0.64 -31.87 18.22
N ILE A 116 0.40 -32.22 19.49
CA ILE A 116 -0.76 -32.99 19.94
C ILE A 116 -1.62 -32.06 20.76
N ILE A 117 -2.87 -31.93 20.36
CA ILE A 117 -3.89 -31.13 21.05
C ILE A 117 -4.90 -32.11 21.64
N LYS A 118 -5.12 -32.07 22.98
CA LYS A 118 -6.18 -32.81 23.64
C LYS A 118 -7.19 -31.82 24.17
N ILE A 119 -8.46 -31.99 23.80
CA ILE A 119 -9.54 -31.10 24.18
C ILE A 119 -10.69 -31.90 24.78
N ARG A 120 -11.15 -31.48 25.97
CA ARG A 120 -12.32 -32.08 26.60
C ARG A 120 -13.57 -31.40 26.09
N GLY A 121 -14.50 -32.18 25.57
CA GLY A 121 -15.75 -31.66 25.04
C GLY A 121 -16.84 -31.43 26.06
N LYS A 122 -17.95 -30.85 25.62
CA LYS A 122 -19.15 -30.53 26.43
C LYS A 122 -18.83 -29.72 27.72
N GLN A 123 -17.81 -28.86 27.66
CA GLN A 123 -17.44 -28.00 28.78
C GLN A 123 -17.97 -26.59 28.58
N PHE A 124 -18.24 -25.90 29.67
CA PHE A 124 -18.70 -24.52 29.65
C PHE A 124 -17.55 -23.59 29.24
N LEU A 125 -17.79 -22.75 28.22
CA LEU A 125 -16.85 -21.71 27.81
C LEU A 125 -17.19 -20.42 28.56
N LYS A 126 -16.28 -19.96 29.42
CA LYS A 126 -16.43 -18.69 30.12
C LYS A 126 -16.12 -17.54 29.17
N ALA A 127 -17.15 -16.80 28.80
CA ALA A 127 -16.98 -15.65 27.89
C ALA A 127 -16.39 -14.43 28.60
N GLU A 128 -15.54 -13.68 27.91
CA GLU A 128 -15.08 -12.35 28.31
C GLU A 128 -16.14 -11.30 27.94
N ARG A 129 -16.39 -10.33 28.84
CA ARG A 129 -17.32 -9.22 28.56
C ARG A 129 -16.83 -8.29 27.46
N LYS A 130 -15.51 -8.15 27.33
CA LYS A 130 -14.86 -7.27 26.34
C LYS A 130 -13.64 -7.96 25.74
N TYR A 131 -13.64 -8.12 24.45
CA TYR A 131 -12.50 -8.63 23.68
C TYR A 131 -12.02 -7.58 22.69
N VAL A 132 -10.74 -7.21 22.77
CA VAL A 132 -10.13 -6.25 21.84
C VAL A 132 -9.38 -7.03 20.76
N VAL A 133 -9.89 -7.00 19.55
CA VAL A 133 -9.26 -7.63 18.38
C VAL A 133 -8.04 -6.80 17.98
N PRO A 134 -6.85 -7.39 17.92
CA PRO A 134 -5.65 -6.68 17.45
C PRO A 134 -5.69 -6.42 15.95
N GLY A 135 -4.86 -5.46 15.50
CA GLY A 135 -4.66 -5.20 14.07
C GLY A 135 -4.09 -6.42 13.35
N ASP A 136 -4.64 -6.75 12.18
CA ASP A 136 -4.18 -7.87 11.37
C ASP A 136 -2.80 -7.60 10.73
N PRO A 137 -1.78 -8.45 10.96
CA PRO A 137 -0.46 -8.26 10.37
C PRO A 137 -0.44 -8.37 8.84
N SER A 138 -1.36 -9.13 8.23
CA SER A 138 -1.46 -9.23 6.78
C SER A 138 -1.95 -7.93 6.14
N SER A 139 -2.93 -7.26 6.75
CA SER A 139 -3.38 -5.93 6.33
C SER A 139 -2.29 -4.88 6.59
N ALA A 140 -1.61 -4.96 7.74
CA ALA A 140 -0.50 -4.09 8.08
C ALA A 140 0.67 -4.21 7.09
N ALA A 141 0.90 -5.38 6.48
CA ALA A 141 2.00 -5.63 5.57
C ALA A 141 2.01 -4.66 4.38
N PHE A 142 0.84 -4.28 3.84
CA PHE A 142 0.73 -3.31 2.75
C PHE A 142 1.20 -1.92 3.18
N LEU A 143 0.78 -1.46 4.37
CA LEU A 143 1.20 -0.18 4.93
C LEU A 143 2.69 -0.18 5.30
N ILE A 144 3.19 -1.30 5.81
CA ILE A 144 4.60 -1.50 6.17
C ILE A 144 5.48 -1.36 4.93
N VAL A 145 5.17 -2.11 3.86
CA VAL A 145 5.94 -2.04 2.62
C VAL A 145 5.85 -0.65 2.00
N LEU A 146 4.65 -0.04 1.96
CA LEU A 146 4.50 1.33 1.46
C LEU A 146 5.38 2.32 2.23
N ALA A 147 5.41 2.25 3.56
CA ALA A 147 6.23 3.14 4.38
C ALA A 147 7.73 2.90 4.18
N LEU A 148 8.19 1.65 4.04
CA LEU A 148 9.59 1.35 3.77
C LEU A 148 10.04 1.91 2.41
N LEU A 149 9.19 1.87 1.39
CA LEU A 149 9.49 2.30 0.02
C LEU A 149 9.30 3.79 -0.21
N SER A 150 8.50 4.47 0.62
CA SER A 150 8.22 5.91 0.47
C SER A 150 9.36 6.75 1.03
N LYS A 151 9.98 7.62 0.20
CA LYS A 151 11.11 8.49 0.64
C LYS A 151 10.70 9.38 1.81
N ASN A 152 11.61 9.52 2.79
CA ASN A 152 11.43 10.36 3.98
C ASN A 152 10.18 10.06 4.81
N SER A 153 9.69 8.83 4.74
CA SER A 153 8.52 8.41 5.52
C SER A 153 8.90 7.83 6.88
N SER A 154 8.01 7.99 7.83
CA SER A 154 7.99 7.26 9.09
C SER A 154 6.55 6.89 9.42
N LEU A 155 6.33 5.69 9.95
CA LEU A 155 5.00 5.19 10.29
C LEU A 155 5.05 4.44 11.62
N SER A 156 4.00 4.58 12.43
CA SER A 156 3.81 3.82 13.66
C SER A 156 2.44 3.16 13.63
N LEU A 157 2.43 1.83 13.71
CA LEU A 157 1.22 1.01 13.71
C LEU A 157 1.03 0.41 15.10
N PRO A 158 0.11 0.94 15.94
CA PRO A 158 -0.12 0.44 17.28
C PRO A 158 -1.01 -0.80 17.27
N ASN A 159 -0.93 -1.59 18.35
CA ASN A 159 -1.80 -2.74 18.60
C ASN A 159 -1.87 -3.78 17.46
N VAL A 160 -0.75 -4.03 16.78
CA VAL A 160 -0.67 -5.05 15.74
C VAL A 160 -0.39 -6.41 16.39
N LEU A 161 -1.07 -7.45 15.88
CA LEU A 161 -0.81 -8.83 16.28
C LEU A 161 0.62 -9.24 15.90
N LEU A 162 1.36 -9.76 16.86
CA LEU A 162 2.77 -10.16 16.73
C LEU A 162 2.97 -11.67 16.92
N ASN A 163 1.97 -12.48 16.59
CA ASN A 163 2.10 -13.93 16.62
C ASN A 163 3.27 -14.38 15.72
N PRO A 164 4.28 -15.12 16.26
CA PRO A 164 5.46 -15.53 15.48
C PRO A 164 5.14 -16.28 14.18
N LYS A 165 4.00 -16.98 14.13
CA LYS A 165 3.52 -17.72 12.96
C LYS A 165 2.81 -16.84 11.92
N ARG A 166 2.75 -15.52 12.15
CA ARG A 166 2.10 -14.54 11.28
C ARG A 166 3.03 -13.41 10.82
N ILE A 167 4.11 -13.16 11.54
CA ILE A 167 4.99 -12.01 11.31
C ILE A 167 6.32 -12.38 10.63
N GLY A 168 6.42 -13.56 10.03
CA GLY A 168 7.63 -13.99 9.32
C GLY A 168 8.10 -13.00 8.25
N PHE A 169 7.16 -12.32 7.59
CA PHE A 169 7.46 -11.30 6.58
C PHE A 169 8.21 -10.08 7.15
N LEU A 170 8.04 -9.71 8.41
CA LEU A 170 8.83 -8.65 9.05
C LEU A 170 10.31 -9.01 9.11
N ASN A 171 10.63 -10.28 9.37
CA ASN A 171 12.00 -10.75 9.38
C ASN A 171 12.62 -10.73 7.98
N ILE A 172 11.84 -11.04 6.95
CA ILE A 172 12.26 -10.92 5.55
C ILE A 172 12.59 -9.46 5.22
N LEU A 173 11.65 -8.53 5.50
CA LEU A 173 11.86 -7.10 5.25
C LEU A 173 13.07 -6.54 6.03
N LYS A 174 13.29 -6.98 7.28
CA LYS A 174 14.50 -6.61 8.04
C LYS A 174 15.77 -7.13 7.38
N LYS A 175 15.79 -8.38 6.91
CA LYS A 175 16.94 -8.95 6.17
C LYS A 175 17.18 -8.21 4.86
N MET A 176 16.16 -7.68 4.22
CA MET A 176 16.27 -6.81 3.06
C MET A 176 16.81 -5.41 3.41
N GLY A 177 17.03 -5.06 4.68
CA GLY A 177 17.54 -3.76 5.13
C GLY A 177 16.44 -2.79 5.60
N GLY A 178 15.19 -3.23 5.71
CA GLY A 178 14.08 -2.41 6.19
C GLY A 178 14.23 -2.02 7.67
N PHE A 179 14.12 -0.72 7.97
CA PHE A 179 14.10 -0.23 9.35
C PHE A 179 12.74 -0.52 10.00
N ILE A 180 12.69 -1.57 10.80
CA ILE A 180 11.49 -2.03 11.51
C ILE A 180 11.83 -2.25 12.99
N LYS A 181 11.25 -1.44 13.89
CA LYS A 181 11.37 -1.56 15.33
C LYS A 181 10.03 -1.97 15.93
N ILE A 182 10.04 -2.95 16.82
CA ILE A 182 8.84 -3.39 17.55
C ILE A 182 8.97 -2.91 19.00
N THR A 183 7.97 -2.16 19.47
CA THR A 183 7.90 -1.58 20.80
C THR A 183 6.56 -1.92 21.48
N ASN A 184 6.43 -1.61 22.78
CA ASN A 184 5.19 -1.77 23.53
C ASN A 184 4.56 -3.17 23.43
N LYS A 185 5.41 -4.22 23.43
CA LYS A 185 4.94 -5.60 23.40
C LYS A 185 4.20 -5.92 24.70
N LYS A 186 3.00 -6.49 24.57
CA LYS A 186 2.21 -6.99 25.68
C LYS A 186 1.43 -8.22 25.27
N LYS A 187 1.01 -9.02 26.26
CA LYS A 187 0.06 -10.12 26.06
C LYS A 187 -1.36 -9.57 26.19
N GLN A 188 -2.20 -9.81 25.20
CA GLN A 188 -3.58 -9.37 25.15
C GLN A 188 -4.46 -10.51 24.66
N HIS A 189 -5.40 -10.98 25.49
CA HIS A 189 -6.32 -12.09 25.18
C HIS A 189 -5.63 -13.35 24.62
N GLY A 190 -4.50 -13.73 25.22
CA GLY A 190 -3.71 -14.90 24.80
C GLY A 190 -2.68 -14.65 23.72
N GLU A 191 -2.79 -13.56 22.97
CA GLU A 191 -1.91 -13.21 21.86
C GLU A 191 -0.89 -12.14 22.26
N ILE A 192 0.25 -12.10 21.55
CA ILE A 192 1.22 -11.02 21.68
C ILE A 192 0.84 -9.91 20.71
N VAL A 193 0.74 -8.69 21.21
CA VAL A 193 0.51 -7.47 20.42
C VAL A 193 1.61 -6.45 20.68
N GLY A 194 1.76 -5.48 19.79
CA GLY A 194 2.73 -4.40 19.97
C GLY A 194 2.59 -3.30 18.95
N THR A 195 3.52 -2.35 18.99
CA THR A 195 3.62 -1.24 18.05
C THR A 195 4.77 -1.51 17.08
N ILE A 196 4.48 -1.44 15.78
CA ILE A 196 5.49 -1.54 14.72
C ILE A 196 5.86 -0.13 14.27
N GLN A 197 7.12 0.26 14.43
CA GLN A 197 7.66 1.54 13.99
C GLN A 197 8.56 1.32 12.78
N LEU A 198 8.41 2.16 11.77
CA LEU A 198 9.01 2.04 10.45
C LEU A 198 9.65 3.37 10.02
N LYS A 199 10.69 3.28 9.21
CA LYS A 199 11.26 4.42 8.48
C LYS A 199 11.59 3.96 7.06
N SER A 200 11.51 4.90 6.10
CA SER A 200 11.94 4.65 4.73
C SER A 200 13.33 4.02 4.69
N SER A 201 13.52 3.05 3.78
CA SER A 201 14.73 2.25 3.73
C SER A 201 15.07 1.86 2.29
N LEU A 202 16.36 1.81 1.99
CA LEU A 202 16.86 1.23 0.75
C LEU A 202 16.95 -0.29 0.93
N LEU A 203 16.11 -1.01 0.20
CA LEU A 203 16.06 -2.47 0.31
C LEU A 203 17.09 -3.12 -0.60
N LYS A 204 17.57 -4.30 -0.18
CA LYS A 204 18.48 -5.16 -0.95
C LYS A 204 17.84 -6.51 -1.21
N GLY A 205 18.14 -7.09 -2.37
CA GLY A 205 17.72 -8.44 -2.73
C GLY A 205 18.30 -9.49 -1.78
N ILE A 206 17.53 -10.55 -1.54
CA ILE A 206 17.93 -11.66 -0.65
C ILE A 206 17.45 -13.00 -1.20
N LYS A 207 18.10 -14.07 -0.76
CA LYS A 207 17.58 -15.43 -0.95
C LYS A 207 16.71 -15.83 0.24
N ILE A 208 15.43 -16.10 0.00
CA ILE A 208 14.48 -16.51 1.03
C ILE A 208 14.59 -18.02 1.27
N ASN A 209 14.61 -18.43 2.56
CA ASN A 209 14.63 -19.84 2.92
C ASN A 209 13.24 -20.47 2.69
N LYS A 210 13.20 -21.66 2.07
CA LYS A 210 11.96 -22.40 1.81
C LYS A 210 11.11 -22.71 3.05
N GLU A 211 11.75 -22.88 4.19
CA GLU A 211 11.10 -23.24 5.46
C GLU A 211 10.19 -22.13 6.00
N ILE A 212 10.44 -20.87 5.66
CA ILE A 212 9.61 -19.74 6.11
C ILE A 212 8.39 -19.51 5.20
N ILE A 213 8.36 -20.05 3.99
CA ILE A 213 7.31 -19.82 2.99
C ILE A 213 5.90 -20.07 3.55
N PRO A 214 5.62 -21.16 4.28
CA PRO A 214 4.28 -21.38 4.85
C PRO A 214 3.84 -20.26 5.81
N ASN A 215 4.79 -19.59 6.51
CA ASN A 215 4.48 -18.51 7.45
C ASN A 215 4.27 -17.15 6.79
N ILE A 216 4.68 -17.00 5.51
CA ILE A 216 4.62 -15.74 4.77
C ILE A 216 3.81 -15.85 3.47
N ILE A 217 3.22 -17.01 3.19
CA ILE A 217 2.62 -17.32 1.89
C ILE A 217 1.58 -16.29 1.45
N ASP A 218 0.83 -15.76 2.40
CA ASP A 218 -0.18 -14.74 2.15
C ASP A 218 0.43 -13.35 1.90
N GLU A 219 1.64 -13.08 2.39
CA GLU A 219 2.37 -11.82 2.23
C GLU A 219 3.36 -11.86 1.05
N VAL A 220 3.55 -13.01 0.39
CA VAL A 220 4.45 -13.11 -0.77
C VAL A 220 4.15 -12.08 -1.87
N PRO A 221 2.88 -11.80 -2.26
CA PRO A 221 2.61 -10.77 -3.27
C PRO A 221 3.17 -9.40 -2.90
N ILE A 222 2.96 -8.93 -1.67
CA ILE A 222 3.49 -7.64 -1.24
C ILE A 222 5.01 -7.65 -1.03
N LEU A 223 5.60 -8.79 -0.64
CA LEU A 223 7.05 -8.96 -0.59
C LEU A 223 7.68 -8.95 -1.98
N MET A 224 7.00 -9.44 -3.01
CA MET A 224 7.44 -9.32 -4.41
C MET A 224 7.44 -7.85 -4.87
N ILE A 225 6.51 -7.02 -4.39
CA ILE A 225 6.56 -5.57 -4.60
C ILE A 225 7.79 -4.98 -3.90
N ALA A 226 8.05 -5.32 -2.65
CA ALA A 226 9.26 -4.86 -1.95
C ALA A 226 10.54 -5.27 -2.70
N ALA A 227 10.59 -6.50 -3.20
CA ALA A 227 11.70 -7.02 -4.01
C ALA A 227 11.90 -6.25 -5.32
N SER A 228 10.81 -5.75 -5.93
CA SER A 228 10.89 -4.96 -7.17
C SER A 228 11.60 -3.61 -6.97
N PHE A 229 11.60 -3.07 -5.76
CA PHE A 229 12.30 -1.83 -5.38
C PHE A 229 13.67 -2.09 -4.74
N ALA A 230 14.02 -3.33 -4.46
CA ALA A 230 15.30 -3.67 -3.86
C ALA A 230 16.43 -3.56 -4.89
N SER A 231 17.66 -3.33 -4.43
CA SER A 231 18.84 -3.46 -5.27
C SER A 231 19.26 -4.94 -5.34
N GLY A 232 19.40 -5.49 -6.56
CA GLY A 232 19.79 -6.88 -6.80
C GLY A 232 18.63 -7.87 -6.84
N GLU A 233 18.96 -9.16 -6.84
CA GLU A 233 17.99 -10.25 -7.02
C GLU A 233 17.37 -10.71 -5.69
N THR A 234 16.06 -10.94 -5.69
CA THR A 234 15.36 -11.62 -4.59
C THR A 234 14.80 -12.95 -5.10
N PHE A 235 15.16 -14.04 -4.41
CA PHE A 235 14.72 -15.39 -4.75
C PHE A 235 13.65 -15.88 -3.78
N PHE A 236 12.51 -16.30 -4.32
CA PHE A 236 11.36 -16.89 -3.62
C PHE A 236 11.21 -18.36 -4.02
N PRO A 237 11.52 -19.32 -3.14
CA PRO A 237 11.37 -20.76 -3.43
C PRO A 237 9.97 -21.27 -3.11
N ASN A 238 9.56 -22.37 -3.76
CA ASN A 238 8.45 -23.24 -3.37
C ASN A 238 7.10 -22.53 -3.18
N LEU A 239 6.66 -21.78 -4.19
CA LEU A 239 5.42 -20.98 -4.16
C LEU A 239 4.18 -21.72 -4.67
N GLU A 240 4.17 -23.06 -4.65
CA GLU A 240 3.07 -23.90 -5.17
C GLU A 240 1.71 -23.50 -4.59
N GLU A 241 1.63 -23.24 -3.28
CA GLU A 241 0.38 -22.85 -2.64
C GLU A 241 -0.23 -21.53 -3.14
N LEU A 242 0.55 -20.65 -3.76
CA LEU A 242 0.02 -19.41 -4.37
C LEU A 242 -0.85 -19.69 -5.59
N ARG A 243 -0.66 -20.83 -6.24
CA ARG A 243 -1.37 -21.18 -7.47
C ARG A 243 -2.82 -21.63 -7.24
N ILE A 244 -3.14 -22.02 -6.00
CA ILE A 244 -4.44 -22.56 -5.61
C ILE A 244 -5.20 -21.67 -4.63
N LYS A 245 -4.86 -20.36 -4.60
CA LYS A 245 -5.56 -19.36 -3.80
C LYS A 245 -6.80 -18.82 -4.55
N GLU A 246 -7.20 -17.58 -4.28
CA GLU A 246 -8.31 -16.89 -4.97
C GLU A 246 -8.09 -16.80 -6.49
N SER A 247 -6.84 -16.63 -6.88
CA SER A 247 -6.32 -16.68 -8.25
C SER A 247 -5.01 -17.50 -8.26
N ASP A 248 -4.46 -17.81 -9.43
CA ASP A 248 -3.04 -18.21 -9.53
C ASP A 248 -2.19 -16.96 -9.26
N ARG A 249 -1.97 -16.66 -7.96
CA ARG A 249 -1.22 -15.47 -7.52
C ARG A 249 0.19 -15.40 -8.07
N LEU A 250 0.83 -16.57 -8.27
CA LEU A 250 2.18 -16.63 -8.81
C LEU A 250 2.20 -16.12 -10.26
N LEU A 251 1.29 -16.61 -11.07
CA LEU A 251 1.14 -16.18 -12.47
C LEU A 251 0.68 -14.73 -12.56
N ALA A 252 -0.27 -14.30 -11.72
CA ALA A 252 -0.78 -12.94 -11.67
C ALA A 252 0.33 -11.93 -11.34
N MET A 253 1.18 -12.23 -10.34
CA MET A 253 2.32 -11.38 -10.00
C MET A 253 3.33 -11.33 -11.13
N GLU A 254 3.71 -12.47 -11.71
CA GLU A 254 4.66 -12.54 -12.82
C GLU A 254 4.20 -11.67 -14.01
N ASN A 255 2.96 -11.86 -14.47
CA ASN A 255 2.41 -11.15 -15.62
C ASN A 255 2.36 -9.63 -15.38
N ASN A 256 1.90 -9.20 -14.22
CA ASN A 256 1.77 -7.78 -13.91
C ASN A 256 3.13 -7.12 -13.68
N LEU A 257 4.08 -7.78 -13.02
CA LEU A 257 5.45 -7.26 -12.84
C LEU A 257 6.15 -7.08 -14.20
N LYS A 258 6.03 -8.05 -15.12
CA LYS A 258 6.55 -7.92 -16.49
C LYS A 258 5.95 -6.74 -17.23
N LYS A 259 4.64 -6.48 -17.12
CA LYS A 259 3.98 -5.31 -17.74
C LYS A 259 4.54 -3.97 -17.22
N ILE A 260 4.98 -3.94 -15.96
CA ILE A 260 5.57 -2.75 -15.33
C ILE A 260 7.05 -2.59 -15.70
N GLY A 261 7.66 -3.60 -16.32
CA GLY A 261 9.07 -3.61 -16.73
C GLY A 261 10.00 -4.22 -15.68
N ILE A 262 9.47 -4.98 -14.72
CA ILE A 262 10.27 -5.73 -13.75
C ILE A 262 10.69 -7.06 -14.37
N THR A 263 11.99 -7.34 -14.34
CA THR A 263 12.54 -8.62 -14.79
C THR A 263 12.24 -9.70 -13.76
N THR A 264 11.52 -10.73 -14.21
CA THR A 264 11.20 -11.90 -13.41
C THR A 264 11.70 -13.17 -14.10
N LYS A 265 12.28 -14.10 -13.35
CA LYS A 265 12.68 -15.42 -13.83
C LYS A 265 11.93 -16.46 -13.01
N ARG A 266 11.11 -17.28 -13.67
CA ARG A 266 10.36 -18.35 -13.01
C ARG A 266 10.90 -19.71 -13.46
N LYS A 267 11.13 -20.59 -12.46
CA LYS A 267 11.43 -22.01 -12.69
C LYS A 267 10.46 -22.85 -11.85
N ASN A 268 9.52 -23.51 -12.49
CA ASN A 268 8.44 -24.25 -11.83
C ASN A 268 7.63 -23.34 -10.86
N ASN A 269 7.76 -23.57 -9.55
CA ASN A 269 7.11 -22.82 -8.49
C ASN A 269 8.06 -21.85 -7.76
N ASP A 270 9.27 -21.66 -8.27
CA ASP A 270 10.23 -20.68 -7.75
C ASP A 270 10.18 -19.40 -8.58
N MET A 271 10.40 -18.26 -7.95
CA MET A 271 10.42 -16.94 -8.60
C MET A 271 11.64 -16.15 -8.18
N THR A 272 12.39 -15.63 -9.15
CA THR A 272 13.42 -14.61 -8.93
C THR A 272 12.93 -13.27 -9.46
N ILE A 273 13.10 -12.21 -8.69
CA ILE A 273 12.79 -10.84 -9.08
C ILE A 273 14.09 -10.05 -9.06
N LEU A 274 14.42 -9.41 -10.18
CA LEU A 274 15.50 -8.43 -10.27
C LEU A 274 14.91 -7.05 -9.99
N GLY A 275 15.23 -6.51 -8.84
CA GLY A 275 14.75 -5.20 -8.41
C GLY A 275 15.47 -4.08 -9.15
N LEU A 276 14.76 -2.99 -9.44
CA LEU A 276 15.27 -1.80 -10.16
C LEU A 276 15.88 -0.74 -9.22
N GLY A 277 15.89 -0.97 -7.90
CA GLY A 277 16.30 0.06 -6.95
C GLY A 277 15.43 1.31 -7.05
N GLU A 278 16.06 2.50 -7.16
CA GLU A 278 15.35 3.78 -7.25
C GLU A 278 14.93 4.18 -8.69
N GLU A 279 15.25 3.40 -9.71
CA GLU A 279 15.07 3.75 -11.12
C GLU A 279 13.66 3.42 -11.66
N PHE A 280 12.63 3.80 -10.94
CA PHE A 280 11.25 3.54 -11.34
C PHE A 280 10.59 4.75 -12.02
N TYR A 281 10.96 5.08 -13.26
CA TYR A 281 10.31 6.16 -14.00
C TYR A 281 9.64 5.69 -15.29
N SER A 282 8.34 5.95 -15.43
CA SER A 282 7.61 5.89 -16.68
C SER A 282 6.40 6.80 -16.61
N ASN A 283 6.22 7.67 -17.60
CA ASN A 283 5.02 8.52 -17.73
C ASN A 283 3.86 7.81 -18.43
N LYS A 284 4.05 6.58 -18.89
CA LYS A 284 3.03 5.79 -19.59
C LYS A 284 2.04 5.19 -18.59
N LEU A 285 0.74 5.29 -18.92
CA LEU A 285 -0.29 4.58 -18.16
C LEU A 285 -0.13 3.07 -18.38
N ILE A 286 0.01 2.32 -17.30
CA ILE A 286 0.13 0.87 -17.32
C ILE A 286 -1.15 0.27 -16.74
N THR A 287 -1.77 -0.64 -17.46
CA THR A 287 -2.96 -1.35 -16.97
C THR A 287 -2.56 -2.73 -16.49
N ILE A 288 -2.84 -3.01 -15.21
CA ILE A 288 -2.65 -4.33 -14.60
C ILE A 288 -4.00 -4.96 -14.27
N ASP A 289 -4.03 -6.27 -14.13
CA ASP A 289 -5.21 -7.04 -13.76
C ASP A 289 -5.06 -7.55 -12.33
N SER A 290 -6.05 -7.30 -11.47
CA SER A 290 -6.07 -7.85 -10.12
C SER A 290 -6.49 -9.31 -10.10
N TYR A 291 -7.03 -9.86 -11.19
CA TYR A 291 -7.63 -11.18 -11.26
C TYR A 291 -8.71 -11.39 -10.19
N LYS A 292 -9.38 -10.30 -9.80
CA LYS A 292 -10.36 -10.25 -8.69
C LYS A 292 -9.80 -10.73 -7.35
N ASP A 293 -8.48 -10.68 -7.19
CA ASP A 293 -7.77 -11.06 -5.97
C ASP A 293 -7.34 -9.81 -5.19
N HIS A 294 -7.84 -9.71 -3.97
CA HIS A 294 -7.59 -8.57 -3.09
C HIS A 294 -6.09 -8.35 -2.79
N ARG A 295 -5.29 -9.42 -2.69
CA ARG A 295 -3.85 -9.29 -2.40
C ARG A 295 -3.07 -8.79 -3.59
N ILE A 296 -3.48 -9.18 -4.80
CA ILE A 296 -2.92 -8.63 -6.03
C ILE A 296 -3.29 -7.15 -6.17
N ALA A 297 -4.58 -6.81 -6.01
CA ALA A 297 -5.06 -5.43 -6.07
C ALA A 297 -4.30 -4.50 -5.10
N LEU A 298 -4.24 -4.87 -3.82
CA LEU A 298 -3.56 -4.10 -2.77
C LEU A 298 -2.04 -4.00 -2.99
N SER A 299 -1.40 -5.08 -3.44
CA SER A 299 0.04 -5.07 -3.72
C SER A 299 0.38 -4.09 -4.85
N PHE A 300 -0.38 -4.10 -5.95
CA PHE A 300 -0.15 -3.15 -7.03
C PHE A 300 -0.61 -1.72 -6.73
N ALA A 301 -1.53 -1.51 -5.79
CA ALA A 301 -1.81 -0.19 -5.25
C ALA A 301 -0.60 0.38 -4.49
N VAL A 302 0.07 -0.43 -3.67
CA VAL A 302 1.34 -0.06 -3.03
C VAL A 302 2.42 0.23 -4.07
N MET A 303 2.55 -0.61 -5.11
CA MET A 303 3.46 -0.40 -6.24
C MET A 303 3.22 0.96 -6.90
N ALA A 304 1.96 1.30 -7.22
CA ALA A 304 1.60 2.56 -7.86
C ALA A 304 1.99 3.76 -6.98
N MET A 305 1.68 3.72 -5.69
CA MET A 305 1.97 4.80 -4.74
C MET A 305 3.47 4.97 -4.52
N ALA A 306 4.22 3.87 -4.36
CA ALA A 306 5.66 3.92 -4.11
C ALA A 306 6.46 4.34 -5.35
N SER A 307 6.08 3.88 -6.55
CA SER A 307 6.79 4.16 -7.81
C SER A 307 6.42 5.49 -8.44
N LYS A 308 5.34 6.15 -7.99
CA LYS A 308 4.74 7.32 -8.66
C LYS A 308 4.37 7.07 -10.13
N LYS A 309 4.24 5.80 -10.54
CA LYS A 309 3.78 5.41 -11.87
C LYS A 309 2.26 5.51 -11.95
N ARG A 310 1.74 5.85 -13.12
CA ARG A 310 0.31 5.82 -13.39
C ARG A 310 -0.10 4.38 -13.69
N ILE A 311 -0.65 3.70 -12.69
CA ILE A 311 -1.11 2.31 -12.81
C ILE A 311 -2.63 2.28 -12.66
N LEU A 312 -3.32 1.76 -13.68
CA LEU A 312 -4.74 1.43 -13.63
C LEU A 312 -4.88 -0.02 -13.19
N ILE A 313 -5.58 -0.26 -12.10
CA ILE A 313 -5.81 -1.61 -11.54
C ILE A 313 -7.25 -2.00 -11.88
N LYS A 314 -7.42 -3.00 -12.76
CA LYS A 314 -8.73 -3.57 -13.05
C LYS A 314 -9.27 -4.31 -11.83
N ASP A 315 -10.59 -4.25 -11.65
CA ASP A 315 -11.31 -4.90 -10.54
C ASP A 315 -10.71 -4.59 -9.15
N PHE A 316 -10.29 -3.32 -8.93
CA PHE A 316 -9.71 -2.88 -7.65
C PHE A 316 -10.67 -3.06 -6.48
N ASP A 317 -11.98 -3.08 -6.73
CA ASP A 317 -13.01 -3.30 -5.70
C ASP A 317 -12.84 -4.63 -4.96
N SER A 318 -12.13 -5.59 -5.55
CA SER A 318 -11.73 -6.83 -4.87
C SER A 318 -10.93 -6.58 -3.58
N ALA A 319 -10.22 -5.45 -3.47
CA ALA A 319 -9.50 -5.03 -2.26
C ALA A 319 -10.44 -4.90 -1.04
N ASN A 320 -11.70 -4.52 -1.26
CA ASN A 320 -12.69 -4.31 -0.20
C ASN A 320 -13.06 -5.60 0.55
N VAL A 321 -12.81 -6.77 -0.04
CA VAL A 321 -13.06 -8.09 0.60
C VAL A 321 -12.23 -8.25 1.88
N SER A 322 -10.99 -7.76 1.90
CA SER A 322 -10.09 -7.93 3.05
C SER A 322 -9.67 -6.63 3.72
N TYR A 323 -9.69 -5.50 3.00
CA TYR A 323 -9.28 -4.21 3.54
C TYR A 323 -10.14 -3.06 2.96
N PRO A 324 -11.43 -2.97 3.34
CA PRO A 324 -12.36 -1.99 2.77
C PRO A 324 -11.94 -0.53 3.01
N ASN A 325 -11.21 -0.27 4.09
CA ASN A 325 -10.77 1.08 4.45
C ASN A 325 -9.35 1.42 3.95
N PHE A 326 -8.74 0.61 3.08
CA PHE A 326 -7.34 0.78 2.67
C PHE A 326 -7.01 2.19 2.19
N LEU A 327 -7.76 2.72 1.23
CA LEU A 327 -7.52 4.07 0.69
C LEU A 327 -7.77 5.17 1.72
N ASN A 328 -8.80 5.02 2.57
CA ASN A 328 -9.09 5.96 3.64
C ASN A 328 -7.96 5.99 4.69
N ASP A 329 -7.42 4.83 5.03
CA ASP A 329 -6.31 4.74 6.00
C ASP A 329 -5.03 5.29 5.41
N ILE A 330 -4.75 5.09 4.11
CA ILE A 330 -3.65 5.77 3.41
C ILE A 330 -3.82 7.30 3.50
N GLN A 331 -5.01 7.83 3.25
CA GLN A 331 -5.27 9.27 3.35
C GLN A 331 -5.06 9.82 4.77
N LYS A 332 -5.38 9.04 5.80
CA LYS A 332 -5.15 9.42 7.21
C LYS A 332 -3.67 9.41 7.59
N ILE A 333 -2.90 8.47 6.99
CA ILE A 333 -1.48 8.27 7.27
C ILE A 333 -0.62 9.25 6.47
N GLN A 334 -1.01 9.57 5.24
CA GLN A 334 -0.43 10.67 4.50
C GLN A 334 -0.57 11.89 5.39
N ASP A 335 0.55 12.25 6.01
CA ASP A 335 0.62 13.33 6.98
C ASP A 335 -0.36 14.43 6.58
N LYS A 336 -1.10 14.96 7.55
CA LYS A 336 -1.80 16.26 7.47
C LYS A 336 -0.85 17.41 7.13
N LYS A 337 0.43 17.17 6.96
CA LYS A 337 1.33 17.99 6.16
C LYS A 337 0.81 17.94 4.74
N PHE A 338 -0.25 18.71 4.60
CA PHE A 338 -0.54 19.41 3.40
C PHE A 338 -1.30 18.62 2.33
N LYS A 339 -2.63 18.60 2.43
CA LYS A 339 -3.34 18.92 1.19
C LYS A 339 -2.77 20.25 0.75
N GLN A 340 -1.84 20.24 -0.21
CA GLN A 340 -1.34 21.45 -0.79
C GLN A 340 -2.53 22.21 -1.38
N ILE A 341 -2.74 23.44 -0.90
CA ILE A 341 -3.81 24.30 -1.39
C ILE A 341 -3.15 25.28 -2.36
N ILE A 342 -3.54 25.19 -3.61
CA ILE A 342 -3.04 26.05 -4.67
C ILE A 342 -4.02 27.18 -4.91
N ILE A 343 -3.52 28.41 -4.76
CA ILE A 343 -4.26 29.64 -4.97
C ILE A 343 -3.73 30.31 -6.24
N GLY A 344 -4.47 30.19 -7.33
CA GLY A 344 -4.16 30.83 -8.60
C GLY A 344 -4.69 32.26 -8.64
N MET A 345 -3.82 33.23 -8.98
CA MET A 345 -4.12 34.65 -8.99
C MET A 345 -3.89 35.25 -10.38
N ASP A 346 -4.95 35.55 -11.10
CA ASP A 346 -4.93 36.19 -12.41
C ASP A 346 -5.38 37.67 -12.29
N GLY A 347 -5.14 38.43 -13.35
CA GLY A 347 -5.57 39.81 -13.48
C GLY A 347 -4.58 40.65 -14.30
N PRO A 348 -4.96 41.86 -14.68
CA PRO A 348 -4.14 42.72 -15.53
C PRO A 348 -2.87 43.24 -14.82
N VAL A 349 -1.94 43.77 -15.57
CA VAL A 349 -0.70 44.37 -15.05
C VAL A 349 -1.05 45.58 -14.21
N GLY A 350 -0.40 45.76 -13.04
CA GLY A 350 -0.66 46.85 -12.11
C GLY A 350 -1.89 46.69 -11.20
N SER A 351 -2.61 45.51 -11.27
CA SER A 351 -3.78 45.25 -10.43
C SER A 351 -3.45 44.99 -8.95
N GLY A 352 -2.18 44.69 -8.60
CA GLY A 352 -1.78 44.43 -7.22
C GLY A 352 -1.63 42.95 -6.83
N LYS A 353 -1.71 42.00 -7.80
CA LYS A 353 -1.58 40.57 -7.56
C LYS A 353 -0.38 40.18 -6.68
N THR A 354 0.80 40.66 -7.06
CA THR A 354 2.06 40.36 -6.36
C THR A 354 2.04 40.90 -4.92
N SER A 355 1.49 42.08 -4.70
CA SER A 355 1.39 42.69 -3.36
C SER A 355 0.43 41.93 -2.46
N VAL A 356 -0.75 41.55 -2.99
CA VAL A 356 -1.75 40.73 -2.27
C VAL A 356 -1.18 39.37 -1.94
N ALA A 357 -0.53 38.71 -2.90
CA ALA A 357 0.09 37.40 -2.68
C ALA A 357 1.21 37.44 -1.64
N LYS A 358 2.10 38.42 -1.71
CA LYS A 358 3.17 38.62 -0.72
C LYS A 358 2.61 38.91 0.67
N TYR A 359 1.57 39.75 0.78
CA TYR A 359 0.90 39.98 2.04
C TYR A 359 0.25 38.72 2.61
N ALA A 360 -0.47 37.94 1.80
CA ALA A 360 -1.05 36.66 2.23
C ALA A 360 0.03 35.68 2.75
N VAL A 361 1.13 35.55 2.02
CA VAL A 361 2.25 34.68 2.43
C VAL A 361 2.92 35.17 3.73
N SER A 362 2.97 36.49 3.99
CA SER A 362 3.50 37.00 5.27
C SER A 362 2.60 36.70 6.48
N LYS A 363 1.32 36.41 6.25
CA LYS A 363 0.34 36.09 7.31
C LYS A 363 0.07 34.60 7.47
N ILE A 364 0.33 33.81 6.45
CA ILE A 364 0.01 32.36 6.42
C ILE A 364 1.32 31.57 6.57
N LYS A 365 1.46 30.86 7.69
CA LYS A 365 2.62 29.99 7.90
C LYS A 365 2.64 28.87 6.84
N ASN A 366 3.84 28.40 6.50
CA ASN A 366 4.07 27.33 5.54
C ASN A 366 3.47 27.59 4.15
N SER A 367 3.69 28.78 3.65
CA SER A 367 3.22 29.27 2.36
C SER A 367 4.37 29.65 1.43
N LEU A 368 4.16 29.44 0.13
CA LEU A 368 5.06 29.83 -0.95
C LEU A 368 4.35 30.84 -1.86
N PHE A 369 5.05 31.87 -2.27
CA PHE A 369 4.64 32.74 -3.38
C PHE A 369 5.50 32.47 -4.62
N LEU A 370 4.86 32.15 -5.74
CA LEU A 370 5.49 32.02 -7.05
C LEU A 370 4.93 33.09 -8.01
N ASP A 371 5.75 34.06 -8.38
CA ASP A 371 5.48 34.93 -9.53
C ASP A 371 5.94 34.19 -10.80
N SER A 372 5.02 33.78 -11.65
CA SER A 372 5.34 33.09 -12.90
C SER A 372 6.17 33.94 -13.86
N GLY A 373 6.14 35.24 -13.73
CA GLY A 373 6.97 36.18 -14.48
C GLY A 373 8.47 36.00 -14.20
N LEU A 374 8.85 35.52 -13.01
CA LEU A 374 10.24 35.30 -12.65
C LEU A 374 10.95 34.26 -13.54
N LEU A 375 10.23 33.28 -14.05
CA LEU A 375 10.82 32.30 -14.97
C LEU A 375 11.25 32.92 -16.28
N TYR A 376 10.44 33.85 -16.82
CA TYR A 376 10.78 34.56 -18.03
C TYR A 376 11.92 35.58 -17.77
N ARG A 377 11.94 36.22 -16.60
CA ARG A 377 13.04 37.12 -16.16
C ARG A 377 14.36 36.36 -16.02
N PHE A 378 14.31 35.13 -15.49
CA PHE A 378 15.49 34.26 -15.39
C PHE A 378 16.06 33.95 -16.78
N LEU A 379 15.21 33.60 -17.74
CA LEU A 379 15.64 33.33 -19.11
C LEU A 379 16.19 34.60 -19.78
N ALA A 380 15.56 35.76 -19.56
CA ALA A 380 16.04 37.04 -20.05
C ALA A 380 17.42 37.38 -19.48
N LYS A 381 17.64 37.21 -18.18
CA LYS A 381 18.97 37.37 -17.56
C LYS A 381 19.99 36.42 -18.19
N LYS A 382 19.66 35.16 -18.34
CA LYS A 382 20.56 34.14 -18.96
C LYS A 382 20.92 34.48 -20.42
N HIS A 383 20.02 35.13 -21.14
CA HIS A 383 20.30 35.61 -22.50
C HIS A 383 21.28 36.79 -22.44
N LEU A 384 21.05 37.78 -21.55
CA LEU A 384 21.94 38.94 -21.37
C LEU A 384 23.35 38.54 -20.92
N ASP A 385 23.46 37.55 -20.04
CA ASP A 385 24.74 37.00 -19.58
C ASP A 385 25.59 36.42 -20.74
N GLN A 386 24.96 36.04 -21.85
CA GLN A 386 25.64 35.50 -23.04
C GLN A 386 26.16 36.56 -24.00
N LYS A 387 25.88 37.88 -23.73
CA LYS A 387 26.26 39.01 -24.58
C LYS A 387 25.92 38.83 -26.07
N SER A 388 24.92 38.02 -26.42
CA SER A 388 24.46 37.78 -27.77
C SER A 388 23.38 38.77 -28.19
N GLN A 389 23.47 39.30 -29.40
CA GLN A 389 22.44 40.20 -29.95
C GLN A 389 21.18 39.46 -30.41
N THR A 390 21.28 38.16 -30.77
CA THR A 390 20.15 37.34 -31.22
C THR A 390 19.69 36.35 -30.21
N ILE A 391 18.37 36.17 -30.09
CA ILE A 391 17.77 35.22 -29.11
C ILE A 391 17.92 33.77 -29.65
N ASN A 392 18.80 33.00 -29.01
CA ASN A 392 18.91 31.57 -29.29
C ASN A 392 17.84 30.78 -28.56
N VAL A 393 16.73 30.50 -29.25
CA VAL A 393 15.56 29.82 -28.68
C VAL A 393 15.87 28.41 -28.19
N LYS A 394 16.69 27.62 -28.95
CA LYS A 394 17.08 26.26 -28.56
C LYS A 394 17.83 26.23 -27.21
N LYS A 395 18.78 27.17 -27.05
CA LYS A 395 19.58 27.30 -25.82
C LYS A 395 18.71 27.74 -24.62
N LEU A 396 17.79 28.70 -24.82
CA LEU A 396 16.85 29.12 -23.76
C LEU A 396 15.89 28.00 -23.35
N ILE A 397 15.44 27.15 -24.27
CA ILE A 397 14.63 25.97 -23.96
C ILE A 397 15.42 24.97 -23.09
N ALA A 398 16.69 24.72 -23.39
CA ALA A 398 17.53 23.85 -22.58
C ALA A 398 17.67 24.40 -21.13
N ILE A 399 17.94 25.72 -21.00
CA ILE A 399 18.01 26.39 -19.70
C ILE A 399 16.66 26.35 -18.98
N ALA A 400 15.54 26.55 -19.68
CA ALA A 400 14.20 26.53 -19.08
C ALA A 400 13.93 25.21 -18.33
N LYS A 401 14.38 24.07 -18.85
CA LYS A 401 14.18 22.73 -18.26
C LYS A 401 14.93 22.53 -16.94
N THR A 402 15.95 23.33 -16.64
CA THR A 402 16.80 23.20 -15.44
C THR A 402 16.51 24.24 -14.36
N ILE A 403 15.47 25.08 -14.52
CA ILE A 403 15.14 26.14 -13.56
C ILE A 403 14.64 25.50 -12.26
N THR A 404 15.21 25.97 -11.14
CA THR A 404 14.81 25.57 -9.79
C THR A 404 14.22 26.75 -9.02
N LEU A 405 13.39 26.46 -8.00
CA LEU A 405 12.80 27.48 -7.14
C LEU A 405 13.85 28.40 -6.50
N LYS A 406 14.99 27.85 -6.06
CA LYS A 406 16.10 28.59 -5.45
C LYS A 406 16.68 29.64 -6.38
N GLN A 407 16.77 29.38 -7.67
CA GLN A 407 17.29 30.31 -8.68
C GLN A 407 16.34 31.51 -8.94
N LEU A 408 15.03 31.34 -8.69
CA LEU A 408 14.01 32.38 -8.89
C LEU A 408 13.95 33.40 -7.72
N GLN A 409 14.57 33.08 -6.59
CA GLN A 409 14.57 33.94 -5.41
C GLN A 409 15.64 35.05 -5.44
N SER A 410 16.42 35.16 -6.53
CA SER A 410 17.50 36.11 -6.67
C SER A 410 16.97 37.55 -6.96
N SER A 411 17.43 38.52 -6.18
CA SER A 411 17.12 39.95 -6.39
C SER A 411 17.57 40.52 -7.74
N SER A 412 18.57 39.87 -8.36
CA SER A 412 19.14 40.30 -9.65
C SER A 412 18.21 40.11 -10.86
N LEU A 413 16.98 39.61 -10.66
CA LEU A 413 15.99 39.41 -11.75
C LEU A 413 15.11 40.63 -12.03
N HIS A 414 15.34 41.77 -11.39
CA HIS A 414 14.47 42.95 -11.43
C HIS A 414 15.08 44.18 -12.15
N SER A 415 16.14 44.04 -12.98
CA SER A 415 16.72 45.18 -13.69
C SER A 415 15.86 45.64 -14.88
N GLN A 416 15.98 46.93 -15.25
CA GLN A 416 15.28 47.52 -16.38
C GLN A 416 15.61 46.81 -17.72
N LYS A 417 16.87 46.41 -17.91
CA LYS A 417 17.32 45.66 -19.12
C LYS A 417 16.60 44.32 -19.24
N ILE A 418 16.46 43.62 -18.12
CA ILE A 418 15.71 42.33 -18.07
C ILE A 418 14.23 42.60 -18.39
N ASN A 419 13.60 43.58 -17.80
CA ASN A 419 12.18 43.88 -17.99
C ASN A 419 11.81 44.18 -19.45
N LYS A 420 12.67 44.89 -20.20
CA LYS A 420 12.48 45.15 -21.64
C LYS A 420 12.51 43.83 -22.45
N LEU A 421 13.41 42.93 -22.13
CA LEU A 421 13.59 41.66 -22.87
C LEU A 421 12.53 40.61 -22.54
N VAL A 422 11.97 40.60 -21.33
CA VAL A 422 10.93 39.65 -20.90
C VAL A 422 9.73 39.65 -21.84
N SER A 423 9.29 40.83 -22.28
CA SER A 423 8.14 40.94 -23.20
C SER A 423 8.38 40.25 -24.54
N THR A 424 9.60 40.28 -25.04
CA THR A 424 10.01 39.61 -26.29
C THR A 424 10.10 38.12 -26.10
N ILE A 425 10.76 37.64 -25.04
CA ILE A 425 10.92 36.22 -24.74
C ILE A 425 9.56 35.54 -24.45
N ALA A 426 8.66 36.21 -23.72
CA ALA A 426 7.36 35.68 -23.38
C ALA A 426 6.40 35.59 -24.59
N LYS A 427 6.65 36.27 -25.69
CA LYS A 427 5.90 36.14 -26.94
C LYS A 427 6.27 34.86 -27.72
N ILE A 428 7.41 34.20 -27.45
CA ILE A 428 7.89 33.04 -28.19
C ILE A 428 7.13 31.78 -27.74
N PRO A 429 6.26 31.17 -28.60
CA PRO A 429 5.41 30.03 -28.20
C PRO A 429 6.22 28.82 -27.72
N LYS A 430 7.34 28.51 -28.36
CA LYS A 430 8.22 27.39 -28.00
C LYS A 430 8.80 27.51 -26.57
N ILE A 431 9.11 28.73 -26.12
CA ILE A 431 9.60 28.99 -24.76
C ILE A 431 8.44 28.83 -23.75
N ARG A 432 7.25 29.35 -24.07
CA ARG A 432 6.06 29.17 -23.23
C ARG A 432 5.75 27.69 -23.01
N SER A 433 5.76 26.90 -24.07
CA SER A 433 5.53 25.45 -23.99
C SER A 433 6.59 24.72 -23.17
N ALA A 434 7.86 25.14 -23.25
CA ALA A 434 8.95 24.56 -22.47
C ALA A 434 8.88 24.94 -20.96
N LEU A 435 8.41 26.14 -20.64
CA LEU A 435 8.27 26.58 -19.24
C LEU A 435 7.05 26.00 -18.53
N LEU A 436 5.99 25.62 -19.25
CA LEU A 436 4.74 25.13 -18.65
C LEU A 436 4.94 23.90 -17.74
N PRO A 437 5.65 22.82 -18.16
CA PRO A 437 5.91 21.69 -17.28
C PRO A 437 6.79 22.07 -16.07
N VAL A 438 7.73 23.01 -16.25
CA VAL A 438 8.61 23.51 -15.15
C VAL A 438 7.79 24.30 -14.13
N GLN A 439 6.91 25.18 -14.58
CA GLN A 439 5.97 25.90 -13.70
C GLN A 439 5.12 24.92 -12.91
N ARG A 440 4.52 23.96 -13.56
CA ARG A 440 3.70 22.93 -12.90
C ARG A 440 4.50 22.13 -11.91
N ASN A 441 5.72 21.72 -12.25
CA ASN A 441 6.58 20.99 -11.32
C ASN A 441 6.89 21.81 -10.05
N ILE A 442 7.20 23.11 -10.19
CA ILE A 442 7.46 23.99 -9.05
C ILE A 442 6.19 24.20 -8.21
N ILE A 443 5.02 24.34 -8.84
CA ILE A 443 3.74 24.56 -8.16
C ILE A 443 3.28 23.31 -7.39
N PHE A 444 3.35 22.13 -8.00
CA PHE A 444 2.76 20.91 -7.46
C PHE A 444 3.75 20.04 -6.68
N ASN A 445 5.06 20.25 -6.81
CA ASN A 445 6.11 19.45 -6.18
C ASN A 445 7.02 20.30 -5.28
N ASN A 446 6.45 20.90 -4.23
CA ASN A 446 7.19 21.67 -3.23
C ASN A 446 6.68 21.34 -1.81
N PRO A 447 7.43 21.66 -0.73
CA PRO A 447 7.06 21.30 0.63
C PRO A 447 6.06 22.24 1.32
N TYR A 448 5.52 23.25 0.63
CA TYR A 448 4.64 24.25 1.24
C TYR A 448 3.17 23.84 1.18
N GLN A 449 2.42 24.14 2.24
CA GLN A 449 0.99 23.84 2.33
C GLN A 449 0.13 24.75 1.44
N TYR A 450 0.46 26.02 1.41
CA TYR A 450 -0.25 27.00 0.62
C TYR A 450 0.67 27.55 -0.47
N VAL A 451 0.26 27.42 -1.72
CA VAL A 451 1.04 27.91 -2.86
C VAL A 451 0.25 28.96 -3.60
N PHE A 452 0.68 30.20 -3.42
CA PHE A 452 0.14 31.37 -4.14
C PHE A 452 0.88 31.52 -5.46
N VAL A 453 0.18 31.45 -6.56
CA VAL A 453 0.76 31.57 -7.91
C VAL A 453 0.16 32.77 -8.60
N SER A 454 0.99 33.74 -8.96
CA SER A 454 0.53 34.91 -9.72
C SER A 454 1.11 34.93 -11.13
N GLY A 455 0.35 35.47 -12.07
CA GLY A 455 0.82 35.64 -13.43
C GLY A 455 -0.28 35.99 -14.43
N ARG A 456 -0.06 35.60 -15.67
CA ARG A 456 -1.08 35.60 -16.74
C ARG A 456 -1.43 34.18 -17.09
N ASP A 457 -2.70 33.93 -17.34
CA ASP A 457 -3.21 32.60 -17.71
C ASP A 457 -2.94 31.51 -16.65
N ILE A 458 -2.79 31.89 -15.34
CA ILE A 458 -2.52 30.95 -14.26
C ILE A 458 -3.71 29.99 -14.12
N ASN A 459 -4.92 30.53 -13.97
CA ASN A 459 -6.13 29.76 -13.72
C ASN A 459 -6.63 29.00 -14.96
N SER A 460 -6.27 29.46 -16.16
CA SER A 460 -6.71 28.90 -17.43
C SER A 460 -5.71 27.90 -18.04
N LYS A 461 -4.40 28.07 -17.82
CA LYS A 461 -3.35 27.26 -18.48
C LYS A 461 -2.37 26.61 -17.53
N VAL A 462 -1.88 27.32 -16.52
CA VAL A 462 -0.78 26.84 -15.68
C VAL A 462 -1.28 25.95 -14.54
N ALA A 463 -2.20 26.44 -13.73
CA ALA A 463 -2.78 25.78 -12.58
C ALA A 463 -4.31 25.65 -12.72
N GLN A 464 -4.75 24.93 -13.76
CA GLN A 464 -6.18 24.71 -14.06
C GLN A 464 -6.90 23.99 -12.91
N SER A 465 -6.17 23.18 -12.14
CA SER A 465 -6.67 22.45 -10.97
C SER A 465 -6.44 23.19 -9.65
N ALA A 466 -6.19 24.52 -9.67
CA ALA A 466 -6.06 25.31 -8.45
C ALA A 466 -7.32 25.19 -7.59
N ASP A 467 -7.13 24.99 -6.26
CA ASP A 467 -8.22 24.86 -5.28
C ASP A 467 -8.99 26.17 -5.11
N LEU A 468 -8.30 27.33 -5.24
CA LEU A 468 -8.91 28.64 -5.23
C LEU A 468 -8.38 29.45 -6.42
N LYS A 469 -9.30 30.02 -7.20
CA LYS A 469 -9.00 30.88 -8.35
C LYS A 469 -9.47 32.29 -8.06
N ILE A 470 -8.51 33.23 -7.98
CA ILE A 470 -8.76 34.65 -7.68
C ILE A 470 -8.45 35.43 -8.93
N TYR A 471 -9.33 36.38 -9.27
CA TYR A 471 -9.07 37.40 -10.28
C TYR A 471 -9.00 38.74 -9.60
N ILE A 472 -7.84 39.44 -9.71
CA ILE A 472 -7.61 40.74 -9.09
C ILE A 472 -7.59 41.78 -10.17
N ASP A 473 -8.51 42.75 -10.05
CA ASP A 473 -8.60 43.90 -10.94
C ASP A 473 -8.44 45.23 -10.17
N ALA A 474 -8.15 46.26 -10.91
CA ALA A 474 -8.13 47.63 -10.44
C ALA A 474 -8.44 48.57 -11.61
N PRO A 475 -9.08 49.73 -11.37
CA PRO A 475 -9.36 50.72 -12.40
C PRO A 475 -8.12 51.15 -13.19
N LEU A 476 -8.29 51.38 -14.47
CA LEU A 476 -7.18 51.69 -15.39
C LEU A 476 -6.29 52.84 -14.88
N LYS A 477 -6.93 53.89 -14.34
CA LYS A 477 -6.23 55.05 -13.76
C LYS A 477 -5.30 54.65 -12.59
N VAL A 478 -5.77 53.78 -11.70
CA VAL A 478 -4.97 53.24 -10.56
C VAL A 478 -3.82 52.36 -11.07
N ARG A 479 -4.07 51.53 -12.07
CA ARG A 479 -3.03 50.65 -12.67
C ARG A 479 -1.94 51.47 -13.36
N ALA A 480 -2.32 52.55 -14.05
CA ALA A 480 -1.40 53.49 -14.68
C ALA A 480 -0.51 54.16 -13.66
N GLN A 481 -1.08 54.73 -12.60
CA GLN A 481 -0.31 55.36 -11.51
C GLN A 481 0.69 54.41 -10.86
N ARG A 482 0.30 53.17 -10.55
CA ARG A 482 1.19 52.16 -9.97
C ARG A 482 2.33 51.69 -10.90
N ARG A 483 2.28 52.01 -12.16
CA ARG A 483 3.29 51.64 -13.14
C ARG A 483 4.34 52.74 -13.36
N PHE A 484 4.01 54.00 -13.00
CA PHE A 484 4.89 55.14 -13.08
C PHE A 484 5.67 55.37 -11.78
N LEU A 485 5.22 54.80 -10.66
CA LEU A 485 5.96 54.63 -9.41
C LEU A 485 6.80 53.37 -9.43
#